data_7ad1161ffb230757b7cfad4f42a1d995
#
_entry.id   7ad1161ffb230757b7cfad4f42a1d995
#
_cell.length_a   1.000
_cell.length_b   1.000
_cell.length_c   1.000
_cell.angle_alpha   90.00
_cell.angle_beta   90.00
_cell.angle_gamma   90.00
#
_symmetry.space_group_name_H-M   'P 1'
#
loop_
_entity.id
_entity.type
_entity.pdbx_description
1 polymer ?
#
loop_
_entity_poly.entity_id
_entity_poly.type
_entity_poly.pdbx_seq_one_letter_code
_entity_poly.pdbx_strand_id
1 'polypeptide(L)'
;MRPTRRGRATGSGDGFREAVLAVVAQIPEGRLASYGQVAMLAGWPQRPRQVGMVLRGLPQDNDLPWHRVVNNTGYVPSRGRWWGALEQIARLRAEGIPVDDEGNLDLKRFRWDAP
;
A
#
# COMPACT_ATOMS: atom_id res chain seq x y z
N MET A 1 29.22 1.35 -11.08
CA MET A 1 28.44 1.14 -11.39
C MET A 1 27.48 1.06 -11.10
N ARG A 2 27.43 1.20 -10.91
CA ARG A 2 26.45 0.93 -10.67
C ARG A 2 25.75 0.21 -11.06
N PRO A 3 25.67 -0.19 -11.02
CA PRO A 3 24.99 -0.91 -11.51
C PRO A 3 24.05 -1.09 -11.80
N THR A 4 24.08 -1.19 -11.87
CA THR A 4 23.30 -1.44 -12.16
C THR A 4 22.36 -1.49 -12.31
N ARG A 5 22.36 -1.52 -12.15
CA ARG A 5 21.33 -1.71 -12.25
C ARG A 5 20.65 -1.89 -13.06
N ARG A 6 20.81 -2.14 -13.65
CA ARG A 6 20.15 -2.30 -14.45
C ARG A 6 19.57 -3.11 -14.92
N GLY A 7 19.63 -3.38 -15.12
CA GLY A 7 18.99 -4.11 -15.65
C GLY A 7 18.45 -4.91 -15.32
N ARG A 8 18.55 -5.23 -14.89
CA ARG A 8 17.87 -5.84 -14.60
C ARG A 8 16.88 -6.13 -14.90
N ALA A 9 16.93 -6.43 -15.35
CA ALA A 9 15.88 -6.40 -15.91
C ALA A 9 14.96 -7.33 -15.98
N THR A 10 14.44 -7.71 -15.44
CA THR A 10 13.47 -8.59 -15.47
C THR A 10 12.20 -7.97 -15.32
N GLY A 11 11.15 -8.52 -15.50
CA GLY A 11 9.83 -8.14 -15.28
C GLY A 11 9.69 -6.66 -15.19
N SER A 12 9.73 -6.14 -14.02
CA SER A 12 9.63 -4.74 -13.82
C SER A 12 10.88 -4.01 -14.26
N GLY A 13 12.01 -4.65 -14.18
CA GLY A 13 13.26 -4.12 -14.65
C GLY A 13 13.81 -2.90 -13.95
N ASP A 14 12.98 -2.11 -13.30
CA ASP A 14 13.40 -0.86 -12.68
C ASP A 14 13.43 -0.92 -11.15
N GLY A 15 13.11 -2.06 -10.56
CA GLY A 15 13.10 -2.19 -9.11
C GLY A 15 11.91 -1.57 -8.43
N PHE A 16 10.92 -1.11 -9.18
CA PHE A 16 9.77 -0.43 -8.59
C PHE A 16 9.00 -1.34 -7.63
N ARG A 17 8.69 -2.55 -8.09
CA ARG A 17 7.93 -3.51 -7.27
C ARG A 17 8.64 -3.79 -5.97
N GLU A 18 9.92 -4.07 -6.03
CA GLU A 18 10.72 -4.37 -4.85
C GLU A 18 10.77 -3.19 -3.89
N ALA A 19 10.91 -1.97 -4.42
CA ALA A 19 10.94 -0.78 -3.59
C ALA A 19 9.60 -0.55 -2.91
N VAL A 20 8.49 -0.75 -3.63
CA VAL A 20 7.15 -0.61 -3.06
C VAL A 20 6.95 -1.61 -1.92
N LEU A 21 7.31 -2.87 -2.13
CA LEU A 21 7.12 -3.88 -1.10
C LEU A 21 7.99 -3.62 0.13
N ALA A 22 9.19 -3.11 -0.07
CA ALA A 22 10.08 -2.75 1.04
C ALA A 22 9.49 -1.61 1.88
N VAL A 23 8.89 -0.61 1.23
CA VAL A 23 8.24 0.49 1.93
C VAL A 23 7.03 -0.01 2.71
N VAL A 24 6.18 -0.81 2.06
CA VAL A 24 4.96 -1.32 2.68
C VAL A 24 5.30 -2.15 3.92
N ALA A 25 6.36 -2.94 3.85
CA ALA A 25 6.77 -3.80 4.97
C ALA A 25 7.10 -2.99 6.23
N GLN A 26 7.38 -1.72 6.10
CA GLN A 26 7.77 -0.87 7.23
C GLN A 26 6.58 -0.19 7.91
N ILE A 27 5.40 -0.20 7.31
CA ILE A 27 4.24 0.51 7.89
C ILE A 27 3.83 -0.19 9.18
N PRO A 28 3.88 0.51 10.32
CA PRO A 28 3.59 -0.14 11.59
C PRO A 28 2.10 -0.37 11.81
N GLU A 29 1.80 -1.28 12.71
CA GLU A 29 0.43 -1.57 13.10
C GLU A 29 -0.24 -0.31 13.62
N GLY A 30 -1.49 -0.10 13.23
CA GLY A 30 -2.25 1.06 13.67
C GLY A 30 -1.97 2.33 12.89
N ARG A 31 -1.18 2.24 11.81
CA ARG A 31 -0.86 3.39 10.97
C ARG A 31 -1.22 3.12 9.52
N LEU A 32 -1.44 4.19 8.77
CA LEU A 32 -1.86 4.13 7.38
C LEU A 32 -0.90 4.92 6.49
N ALA A 33 -0.73 4.46 5.27
CA ALA A 33 -0.05 5.21 4.24
C ALA A 33 -0.97 5.31 3.02
N SER A 34 -0.87 6.41 2.28
CA SER A 34 -1.57 6.51 1.01
C SER A 34 -0.72 5.90 -0.09
N TYR A 35 -1.37 5.57 -1.21
CA TYR A 35 -0.61 5.11 -2.39
C TYR A 35 0.45 6.12 -2.81
N GLY A 36 0.11 7.42 -2.71
CA GLY A 36 1.07 8.47 -3.04
C GLY A 36 2.26 8.51 -2.09
N GLN A 37 2.01 8.30 -0.79
CA GLN A 37 3.10 8.27 0.18
C GLN A 37 4.03 7.10 -0.09
N VAL A 38 3.49 5.92 -0.38
CA VAL A 38 4.30 4.76 -0.69
C VAL A 38 5.11 5.00 -1.96
N ALA A 39 4.48 5.55 -3.00
CA ALA A 39 5.18 5.84 -4.24
C ALA A 39 6.34 6.81 -4.01
N MET A 40 6.11 7.86 -3.24
CA MET A 40 7.13 8.83 -2.94
C MET A 40 8.30 8.20 -2.18
N LEU A 41 8.01 7.43 -1.15
CA LEU A 41 9.05 6.79 -0.35
C LEU A 41 9.81 5.73 -1.15
N ALA A 42 9.15 5.10 -2.11
CA ALA A 42 9.80 4.12 -2.98
C ALA A 42 10.67 4.77 -4.07
N GLY A 43 10.57 6.08 -4.24
CA GLY A 43 11.38 6.79 -5.22
C GLY A 43 10.70 7.09 -6.54
N TRP A 44 9.40 6.81 -6.66
CA TRP A 44 8.63 7.08 -7.87
C TRP A 44 7.34 7.83 -7.53
N PRO A 45 7.44 9.13 -7.16
CA PRO A 45 6.25 9.88 -6.70
C PRO A 45 5.14 10.01 -7.74
N GLN A 46 5.44 9.77 -9.02
CA GLN A 46 4.44 9.85 -10.07
C GLN A 46 3.66 8.56 -10.27
N ARG A 47 3.92 7.51 -9.47
CA ARG A 47 3.34 6.18 -9.71
C ARG A 47 2.43 5.66 -8.60
N PRO A 48 1.55 6.48 -8.01
CA PRO A 48 0.68 5.95 -6.95
C PRO A 48 -0.29 4.87 -7.44
N ARG A 49 -0.80 5.00 -8.68
CA ARG A 49 -1.70 3.98 -9.24
C ARG A 49 -1.00 2.65 -9.40
N GLN A 50 0.26 2.68 -9.81
CA GLN A 50 1.04 1.45 -9.98
C GLN A 50 1.32 0.77 -8.63
N VAL A 51 1.42 1.54 -7.55
CA VAL A 51 1.50 0.95 -6.20
C VAL A 51 0.28 0.07 -5.94
N GLY A 52 -0.91 0.59 -6.24
CA GLY A 52 -2.13 -0.20 -6.08
C GLY A 52 -2.10 -1.48 -6.89
N MET A 53 -1.59 -1.41 -8.12
CA MET A 53 -1.48 -2.59 -8.98
C MET A 53 -0.53 -3.63 -8.40
N VAL A 54 0.60 -3.20 -7.85
CA VAL A 54 1.55 -4.11 -7.21
C VAL A 54 0.88 -4.82 -6.05
N LEU A 55 0.18 -4.07 -5.20
CA LEU A 55 -0.42 -4.66 -3.99
C LEU A 55 -1.58 -5.59 -4.33
N ARG A 56 -2.39 -5.25 -5.33
CA ARG A 56 -3.49 -6.13 -5.74
C ARG A 56 -2.99 -7.40 -6.41
N GLY A 57 -1.77 -7.40 -6.90
CA GLY A 57 -1.16 -8.58 -7.49
C GLY A 57 -0.51 -9.53 -6.49
N LEU A 58 -0.51 -9.18 -5.20
CA LEU A 58 0.09 -10.06 -4.19
C LEU A 58 -0.79 -11.30 -3.98
N PRO A 59 -0.16 -12.45 -3.67
CA PRO A 59 -0.94 -13.62 -3.26
C PRO A 59 -1.76 -13.32 -2.01
N GLN A 60 -2.88 -14.00 -1.84
CA GLN A 60 -3.74 -13.77 -0.67
C GLN A 60 -3.05 -14.14 0.64
N ASP A 61 -2.11 -15.06 0.60
CA ASP A 61 -1.43 -15.55 1.80
C ASP A 61 -0.10 -14.85 2.07
N ASN A 62 0.11 -13.66 1.50
CA ASN A 62 1.33 -12.91 1.78
C ASN A 62 1.30 -12.31 3.19
N ASP A 63 2.49 -12.02 3.72
CA ASP A 63 2.65 -11.51 5.07
C ASP A 63 2.81 -9.99 5.15
N LEU A 64 2.70 -9.30 4.03
CA LEU A 64 2.90 -7.86 4.01
C LEU A 64 1.66 -7.12 4.53
N PRO A 65 1.85 -5.98 5.22
CA PRO A 65 0.71 -5.20 5.72
C PRO A 65 0.11 -4.34 4.61
N TRP A 66 -0.28 -4.96 3.49
CA TRP A 66 -0.86 -4.25 2.36
C TRP A 66 -2.14 -3.51 2.75
N HIS A 67 -2.85 -4.01 3.75
CA HIS A 67 -4.10 -3.43 4.21
C HIS A 67 -3.91 -2.03 4.80
N ARG A 68 -2.69 -1.66 5.16
CA ARG A 68 -2.36 -0.34 5.71
C ARG A 68 -2.14 0.71 4.63
N VAL A 69 -2.29 0.35 3.35
CA VAL A 69 -2.16 1.29 2.24
C VAL A 69 -3.55 1.59 1.67
N VAL A 70 -3.92 2.86 1.67
CA VAL A 70 -5.25 3.30 1.26
C VAL A 70 -5.12 4.47 0.29
N ASN A 71 -6.24 4.86 -0.35
CA ASN A 71 -6.17 6.03 -1.21
C ASN A 71 -6.11 7.31 -0.36
N ASN A 72 -5.74 8.41 -1.00
CA ASN A 72 -5.49 9.65 -0.25
C ASN A 72 -6.77 10.34 0.21
N THR A 73 -7.94 9.81 -0.15
CA THR A 73 -9.22 10.33 0.35
C THR A 73 -9.67 9.63 1.62
N GLY A 74 -8.96 8.58 2.06
CA GLY A 74 -9.35 7.85 3.25
C GLY A 74 -10.55 6.95 3.00
N TYR A 75 -10.52 6.19 1.93
CA TYR A 75 -11.65 5.37 1.53
C TYR A 75 -11.18 4.00 1.04
N VAL A 76 -11.85 2.95 1.51
CA VAL A 76 -11.66 1.59 1.00
C VAL A 76 -12.93 1.24 0.23
N PRO A 77 -12.85 1.04 -1.10
CA PRO A 77 -14.04 0.79 -1.90
C PRO A 77 -14.57 -0.63 -1.64
N SER A 78 -15.50 -0.74 -0.69
CA SER A 78 -16.03 -2.03 -0.26
C SER A 78 -16.94 -2.68 -1.28
N ARG A 79 -17.38 -1.92 -2.30
CA ARG A 79 -18.23 -2.44 -3.36
C ARG A 79 -17.46 -2.84 -4.60
N GLY A 80 -16.14 -2.76 -4.54
CA GLY A 80 -15.32 -3.11 -5.69
C GLY A 80 -15.27 -4.61 -5.90
N ARG A 81 -14.65 -5.00 -7.01
CA ARG A 81 -14.50 -6.42 -7.34
C ARG A 81 -13.26 -7.04 -6.76
N TRP A 82 -12.46 -6.23 -6.11
CA TRP A 82 -11.21 -6.72 -5.55
C TRP A 82 -11.53 -7.51 -4.28
N TRP A 83 -11.04 -8.75 -4.25
CA TRP A 83 -11.30 -9.65 -3.12
C TRP A 83 -10.85 -9.07 -1.79
N GLY A 84 -9.82 -8.24 -1.82
CA GLY A 84 -9.20 -7.73 -0.61
C GLY A 84 -9.94 -6.60 0.08
N ALA A 85 -10.98 -6.01 -0.53
CA ALA A 85 -11.61 -4.83 0.05
C ALA A 85 -12.22 -5.09 1.42
N LEU A 86 -13.01 -6.15 1.55
CA LEU A 86 -13.63 -6.50 2.84
C LEU A 86 -12.58 -7.01 3.82
N GLU A 87 -11.62 -7.76 3.33
CA GLU A 87 -10.51 -8.22 4.16
C GLU A 87 -9.71 -7.04 4.70
N GLN A 88 -9.47 -6.05 3.87
CA GLN A 88 -8.74 -4.85 4.27
C GLN A 88 -9.46 -4.13 5.41
N ILE A 89 -10.77 -3.94 5.27
CA ILE A 89 -11.56 -3.28 6.30
C ILE A 89 -11.49 -4.06 7.61
N ALA A 90 -11.64 -5.38 7.54
CA ALA A 90 -11.59 -6.22 8.75
C ALA A 90 -10.23 -6.11 9.44
N ARG A 91 -9.15 -6.12 8.68
CA ARG A 91 -7.81 -6.03 9.26
C ARG A 91 -7.56 -4.66 9.90
N LEU A 92 -8.02 -3.59 9.25
CA LEU A 92 -7.85 -2.25 9.80
C LEU A 92 -8.64 -2.09 11.11
N ARG A 93 -9.87 -2.57 11.13
CA ARG A 93 -10.67 -2.53 12.37
C ARG A 93 -10.00 -3.33 13.48
N ALA A 94 -9.39 -4.45 13.15
CA ALA A 94 -8.69 -5.26 14.14
C ALA A 94 -7.47 -4.56 14.72
N GLU A 95 -6.91 -3.59 13.98
CA GLU A 95 -5.79 -2.79 14.48
C GLU A 95 -6.26 -1.51 15.19
N GLY A 96 -7.55 -1.35 15.41
CA GLY A 96 -8.07 -0.20 16.12
C GLY A 96 -8.32 1.01 15.24
N ILE A 97 -8.29 0.86 13.91
CA ILE A 97 -8.56 1.95 13.00
C ILE A 97 -10.03 1.90 12.61
N PRO A 98 -10.84 2.92 13.00
CA PRO A 98 -12.26 2.90 12.66
C PRO A 98 -12.47 3.03 11.14
N VAL A 99 -13.31 2.16 10.60
CA VAL A 99 -13.74 2.23 9.21
C VAL A 99 -15.24 2.08 9.22
N ASP A 100 -15.97 3.02 8.61
CA ASP A 100 -17.42 2.95 8.63
C ASP A 100 -17.93 1.93 7.60
N ASP A 101 -19.25 1.77 7.53
CA ASP A 101 -19.85 0.74 6.67
C ASP A 101 -19.69 1.06 5.18
N GLU A 102 -19.40 2.31 4.83
CA GLU A 102 -19.14 2.69 3.45
C GLU A 102 -17.66 2.62 3.09
N GLY A 103 -16.79 2.32 4.06
CA GLY A 103 -15.36 2.22 3.80
C GLY A 103 -14.57 3.48 4.09
N ASN A 104 -15.18 4.48 4.73
CA ASN A 104 -14.49 5.73 5.05
C ASN A 104 -13.68 5.59 6.34
N LEU A 105 -12.51 6.21 6.34
CA LEU A 105 -11.63 6.22 7.50
C LEU A 105 -10.92 7.57 7.60
N ASP A 106 -10.29 7.83 8.74
CA ASP A 106 -9.60 9.09 8.98
C ASP A 106 -8.11 8.91 8.72
N LEU A 107 -7.72 9.07 7.47
CA LEU A 107 -6.32 8.91 7.07
C LEU A 107 -5.43 9.91 7.80
N LYS A 108 -5.89 11.15 7.95
CA LYS A 108 -5.08 12.20 8.57
C LYS A 108 -4.71 11.83 10.00
N ARG A 109 -5.64 11.25 10.75
CA ARG A 109 -5.41 10.88 12.14
C ARG A 109 -4.42 9.73 12.27
N PHE A 110 -4.47 8.77 11.34
CA PHE A 110 -3.69 7.54 11.46
C PHE A 110 -2.50 7.49 10.50
N ARG A 111 -2.22 8.58 9.81
CA ARG A 111 -1.14 8.60 8.81
C ARG A 111 0.20 8.21 9.44
N TRP A 112 0.90 7.34 8.75
CA TRP A 112 2.25 6.93 9.12
C TRP A 112 3.21 8.10 8.99
N ASP A 113 3.91 8.36 10.07
CA ASP A 113 4.92 9.41 10.09
C ASP A 113 6.25 8.75 9.74
N ALA A 114 6.46 8.51 8.45
CA ALA A 114 7.59 7.75 7.98
C ALA A 114 8.91 8.49 8.23
N PRO A 115 10.00 7.75 8.40
CA PRO A 115 11.31 8.37 8.60
C PRO A 115 11.81 9.13 7.38
#